data_d684b1b96ab8b70cb60fa2b26b410e39
#
_entry.id   d684b1b96ab8b70cb60fa2b26b410e39
#
_cell.length_a   1.000
_cell.length_b   1.000
_cell.length_c   1.000
_cell.angle_alpha   90.00
_cell.angle_beta   90.00
_cell.angle_gamma   90.00
#
_symmetry.space_group_name_H-M   'P 1'
#
loop_
_entity.id
_entity.type
_entity.pdbx_description
1 polymer ?
#
loop_
_entity_poly.entity_id
_entity_poly.type
_entity_poly.pdbx_seq_one_letter_code
_entity_poly.pdbx_strand_id
1 'polypeptide(L)'
;MPSTNIANQCKVVFTPSGKRGVFDQGTSLLDAARQLGVDLDSVCGGRALCGRCQLEVSEGEFSKHNIQSTLKSVSKFNEAESKFRERRNLVDGRRLSCQALLLSDVVIDVPADSQVHQQVIRKKNEAHDIDIDPVVKAYYVKVDEPDMHIGTGDLSRLLEALSIQWNLNNILCSVNVIKSLQKILRKGNWEITVAVRNNNE
;
A
#
# COMPACT_ATOMS: atom_id res chain seq x y z
N MET A 1 -16.69 -27.30 -36.38
CA MET A 1 -15.90 -26.68 -35.30
C MET A 1 -14.50 -26.46 -35.84
N PRO A 2 -13.97 -25.25 -35.99
CA PRO A 2 -12.61 -25.04 -36.47
C PRO A 2 -11.63 -25.49 -35.39
N SER A 3 -10.74 -26.39 -35.76
CA SER A 3 -9.62 -26.86 -34.95
C SER A 3 -8.72 -25.65 -34.62
N THR A 4 -8.74 -25.18 -33.39
CA THR A 4 -7.85 -24.14 -32.91
C THR A 4 -6.42 -24.70 -32.90
N ASN A 5 -5.61 -24.18 -33.79
CA ASN A 5 -4.18 -24.49 -33.90
C ASN A 5 -3.46 -23.88 -32.70
N ILE A 6 -3.26 -24.67 -31.64
CA ILE A 6 -2.66 -24.25 -30.35
C ILE A 6 -1.17 -23.87 -30.49
N ALA A 7 -0.55 -24.11 -31.66
CA ALA A 7 0.89 -23.96 -31.87
C ALA A 7 1.41 -22.49 -31.98
N ASN A 8 0.54 -21.49 -32.09
CA ASN A 8 0.93 -20.08 -32.34
C ASN A 8 0.34 -19.07 -31.35
N GLN A 9 0.02 -19.49 -30.13
CA GLN A 9 -0.55 -18.60 -29.14
C GLN A 9 0.49 -18.22 -28.10
N CYS A 10 0.50 -16.94 -27.72
CA CYS A 10 1.39 -16.33 -26.73
C CYS A 10 0.59 -15.81 -25.55
N LYS A 11 1.04 -16.11 -24.34
CA LYS A 11 0.48 -15.59 -23.11
C LYS A 11 1.13 -14.28 -22.75
N VAL A 12 0.32 -13.27 -22.47
CA VAL A 12 0.78 -11.94 -22.06
C VAL A 12 0.25 -11.58 -20.69
N VAL A 13 1.09 -11.00 -19.86
CA VAL A 13 0.73 -10.41 -18.57
C VAL A 13 1.19 -8.97 -18.54
N PHE A 14 0.29 -8.04 -18.21
CA PHE A 14 0.60 -6.63 -18.06
C PHE A 14 0.67 -6.24 -16.58
N THR A 15 1.80 -5.67 -16.18
CA THR A 15 1.99 -5.10 -14.84
C THR A 15 1.93 -3.57 -14.93
N PRO A 16 1.53 -2.87 -13.88
CA PRO A 16 1.09 -3.35 -12.55
C PRO A 16 -0.37 -3.85 -12.52
N SER A 17 -1.13 -3.73 -13.62
CA SER A 17 -2.57 -4.02 -13.64
C SER A 17 -2.91 -5.50 -13.37
N GLY A 18 -1.96 -6.42 -13.59
CA GLY A 18 -2.16 -7.86 -13.49
C GLY A 18 -3.07 -8.47 -14.57
N LYS A 19 -3.49 -7.68 -15.56
CA LYS A 19 -4.32 -8.14 -16.67
C LYS A 19 -3.53 -9.07 -17.57
N ARG A 20 -4.17 -10.17 -17.99
CA ARG A 20 -3.50 -11.24 -18.75
C ARG A 20 -4.45 -11.87 -19.77
N GLY A 21 -3.88 -12.36 -20.85
CA GLY A 21 -4.62 -13.05 -21.90
C GLY A 21 -3.71 -13.89 -22.79
N VAL A 22 -4.31 -14.58 -23.74
CA VAL A 22 -3.63 -15.38 -24.75
C VAL A 22 -3.99 -14.79 -26.10
N PHE A 23 -2.98 -14.56 -26.93
CA PHE A 23 -3.10 -13.92 -28.23
C PHE A 23 -2.32 -14.69 -29.28
N ASP A 24 -2.69 -14.54 -30.53
CA ASP A 24 -1.94 -15.12 -31.62
C ASP A 24 -0.57 -14.44 -31.78
N GLN A 25 0.43 -15.24 -32.11
CA GLN A 25 1.76 -14.72 -32.43
C GLN A 25 1.67 -13.70 -33.56
N GLY A 26 2.39 -12.58 -33.40
CA GLY A 26 2.33 -11.46 -34.35
C GLY A 26 1.30 -10.38 -33.97
N THR A 27 0.48 -10.59 -32.93
CA THR A 27 -0.40 -9.54 -32.40
C THR A 27 0.45 -8.41 -31.82
N SER A 28 0.06 -7.15 -32.08
CA SER A 28 0.75 -6.00 -31.46
C SER A 28 0.47 -5.93 -29.96
N LEU A 29 1.46 -5.52 -29.17
CA LEU A 29 1.25 -5.34 -27.72
C LEU A 29 0.19 -4.28 -27.43
N LEU A 30 0.00 -3.30 -28.30
CA LEU A 30 -1.05 -2.29 -28.18
C LEU A 30 -2.45 -2.91 -28.34
N ASP A 31 -2.64 -3.80 -29.32
CA ASP A 31 -3.93 -4.45 -29.53
C ASP A 31 -4.25 -5.44 -28.42
N ALA A 32 -3.25 -6.19 -27.95
CA ALA A 32 -3.38 -7.05 -26.78
C ALA A 32 -3.78 -6.23 -25.53
N ALA A 33 -3.12 -5.10 -25.29
CA ALA A 33 -3.43 -4.19 -24.18
C ALA A 33 -4.88 -3.65 -24.27
N ARG A 34 -5.31 -3.24 -25.47
CA ARG A 34 -6.67 -2.74 -25.70
C ARG A 34 -7.74 -3.80 -25.46
N GLN A 35 -7.53 -5.01 -25.96
CA GLN A 35 -8.48 -6.12 -25.78
C GLN A 35 -8.62 -6.50 -24.31
N LEU A 36 -7.56 -6.41 -23.54
CA LEU A 36 -7.57 -6.65 -22.09
C LEU A 36 -8.05 -5.44 -21.29
N GLY A 37 -8.26 -4.28 -21.94
CA GLY A 37 -8.60 -3.04 -21.26
C GLY A 37 -7.48 -2.54 -20.33
N VAL A 38 -6.22 -2.79 -20.71
CA VAL A 38 -5.07 -2.22 -19.99
C VAL A 38 -5.03 -0.72 -20.20
N ASP A 39 -4.75 0.03 -19.15
CA ASP A 39 -4.62 1.47 -19.22
C ASP A 39 -3.29 1.85 -19.89
N LEU A 40 -3.34 2.08 -21.20
CA LEU A 40 -2.20 2.43 -22.03
C LEU A 40 -2.57 3.54 -23.02
N ASP A 41 -1.90 4.67 -22.91
CA ASP A 41 -2.17 5.84 -23.77
C ASP A 41 -1.71 5.61 -25.21
N SER A 42 -2.58 5.92 -26.18
CA SER A 42 -2.25 5.84 -27.60
C SER A 42 -3.19 6.71 -28.44
N VAL A 43 -2.72 7.89 -28.82
CA VAL A 43 -3.50 8.88 -29.57
C VAL A 43 -3.24 8.89 -31.07
N CYS A 44 -2.16 8.27 -31.57
CA CYS A 44 -1.82 8.28 -32.99
C CYS A 44 -2.41 7.11 -33.81
N GLY A 45 -3.18 6.24 -33.18
CA GLY A 45 -3.76 5.05 -33.83
C GLY A 45 -2.72 4.02 -34.29
N GLY A 46 -1.62 3.84 -33.55
CA GLY A 46 -0.63 2.80 -33.85
C GLY A 46 0.46 3.19 -34.87
N ARG A 47 0.53 4.46 -35.26
CA ARG A 47 1.45 4.95 -36.32
C ARG A 47 2.86 5.32 -35.86
N ALA A 48 3.25 4.96 -34.64
CA ALA A 48 4.56 5.29 -34.06
C ALA A 48 4.90 6.80 -34.06
N LEU A 49 3.89 7.68 -33.95
CA LEU A 49 4.08 9.14 -34.03
C LEU A 49 4.03 9.83 -32.66
N CYS A 50 3.18 9.36 -31.72
CA CYS A 50 2.95 10.06 -30.45
C CYS A 50 3.93 9.66 -29.35
N GLY A 51 4.42 8.42 -29.35
CA GLY A 51 5.31 7.89 -28.33
C GLY A 51 4.69 7.71 -26.94
N ARG A 52 3.36 7.80 -26.82
CA ARG A 52 2.69 7.65 -25.53
C ARG A 52 2.49 6.21 -25.12
N CYS A 53 2.49 5.30 -26.09
CA CYS A 53 2.29 3.87 -25.88
C CYS A 53 3.59 3.13 -25.53
N GLN A 54 4.49 3.75 -24.77
CA GLN A 54 5.73 3.12 -24.35
C GLN A 54 5.47 2.06 -23.29
N LEU A 55 6.19 0.96 -23.38
CA LEU A 55 6.17 -0.11 -22.41
C LEU A 55 7.55 -0.75 -22.31
N GLU A 56 7.75 -1.55 -21.26
CA GLU A 56 9.00 -2.24 -20.99
C GLU A 56 8.76 -3.74 -20.92
N VAL A 57 9.67 -4.53 -21.50
CA VAL A 57 9.64 -5.99 -21.37
C VAL A 57 10.32 -6.37 -20.06
N SER A 58 9.56 -6.94 -19.13
CA SER A 58 10.13 -7.45 -17.89
C SER A 58 10.84 -8.76 -18.15
N GLU A 59 12.17 -8.79 -17.98
CA GLU A 59 12.97 -10.00 -18.16
C GLU A 59 13.04 -10.82 -16.86
N GLY A 60 12.95 -12.12 -16.99
CA GLY A 60 13.09 -13.05 -15.87
C GLY A 60 12.11 -14.21 -15.89
N GLU A 61 12.17 -15.00 -14.84
CA GLU A 61 11.25 -16.12 -14.60
C GLU A 61 10.12 -15.68 -13.66
N PHE A 62 8.91 -15.75 -14.16
CA PHE A 62 7.69 -15.38 -13.42
C PHE A 62 6.91 -16.63 -13.04
N SER A 63 7.33 -17.31 -11.99
CA SER A 63 6.78 -18.60 -11.53
C SER A 63 5.26 -18.51 -11.28
N LYS A 64 4.75 -17.38 -10.78
CA LYS A 64 3.30 -17.15 -10.58
C LYS A 64 2.49 -17.30 -11.86
N HIS A 65 3.07 -17.02 -13.01
CA HIS A 65 2.41 -17.04 -14.31
C HIS A 65 2.90 -18.19 -15.20
N ASN A 66 3.94 -18.89 -14.75
CA ASN A 66 4.66 -19.91 -15.52
C ASN A 66 5.13 -19.34 -16.86
N ILE A 67 5.78 -18.17 -16.82
CA ILE A 67 6.31 -17.45 -17.99
C ILE A 67 7.79 -17.18 -17.76
N GLN A 68 8.61 -17.54 -18.76
CA GLN A 68 9.97 -17.08 -18.89
C GLN A 68 9.99 -15.94 -19.92
N SER A 69 10.10 -14.71 -19.45
CA SER A 69 10.03 -13.50 -20.26
C SER A 69 11.43 -13.00 -20.60
N THR A 70 11.65 -12.68 -21.85
CA THR A 70 12.91 -12.14 -22.37
C THR A 70 12.64 -11.10 -23.46
N LEU A 71 13.63 -10.26 -23.78
CA LEU A 71 13.53 -9.33 -24.93
C LEU A 71 13.26 -10.04 -26.24
N LYS A 72 13.57 -11.34 -26.37
CA LYS A 72 13.30 -12.15 -27.56
C LYS A 72 11.83 -12.59 -27.65
N SER A 73 11.06 -12.43 -26.59
CA SER A 73 9.62 -12.74 -26.57
C SER A 73 8.79 -11.76 -27.39
N VAL A 74 9.38 -10.66 -27.81
CA VAL A 74 8.78 -9.67 -28.70
C VAL A 74 9.63 -9.46 -29.95
N SER A 75 9.04 -8.89 -31.00
CA SER A 75 9.75 -8.59 -32.25
C SER A 75 10.96 -7.69 -32.02
N LYS A 76 11.95 -7.80 -32.92
CA LYS A 76 13.10 -6.89 -32.88
C LYS A 76 12.66 -5.46 -33.09
N PHE A 77 13.50 -4.52 -32.64
CA PHE A 77 13.35 -3.09 -32.86
C PHE A 77 13.25 -2.81 -34.38
N ASN A 78 12.17 -2.14 -34.79
CA ASN A 78 11.93 -1.91 -36.21
C ASN A 78 12.34 -0.50 -36.66
N GLU A 79 12.26 -0.25 -37.96
CA GLU A 79 12.65 1.04 -38.56
C GLU A 79 11.78 2.22 -38.03
N ALA A 80 10.49 1.98 -37.76
CA ALA A 80 9.60 3.01 -37.24
C ALA A 80 9.98 3.43 -35.80
N GLU A 81 10.37 2.48 -34.97
CA GLU A 81 10.88 2.73 -33.62
C GLU A 81 12.23 3.44 -33.66
N SER A 82 13.12 3.06 -34.60
CA SER A 82 14.41 3.71 -34.82
C SER A 82 14.23 5.18 -35.23
N LYS A 83 13.38 5.46 -36.21
CA LYS A 83 13.04 6.83 -36.63
C LYS A 83 12.39 7.62 -35.50
N PHE A 84 11.56 6.99 -34.68
CA PHE A 84 10.98 7.66 -33.51
C PHE A 84 12.05 7.99 -32.48
N ARG A 85 12.97 7.08 -32.18
CA ARG A 85 14.08 7.28 -31.24
C ARG A 85 14.99 8.44 -31.64
N GLU A 86 15.28 8.58 -32.95
CA GLU A 86 16.10 9.67 -33.50
C GLU A 86 15.43 11.03 -33.38
N ARG A 87 14.10 11.08 -33.55
CA ARG A 87 13.35 12.37 -33.61
C ARG A 87 12.81 12.78 -32.25
N ARG A 88 12.56 11.84 -31.39
CA ARG A 88 11.96 12.03 -30.06
C ARG A 88 12.62 11.12 -29.04
N ASN A 89 12.53 11.50 -27.81
CA ASN A 89 13.18 10.77 -26.73
C ASN A 89 12.39 9.48 -26.42
N LEU A 90 12.78 8.34 -26.99
CA LEU A 90 12.36 7.04 -26.52
C LEU A 90 13.26 6.65 -25.35
N VAL A 91 12.68 6.41 -24.19
CA VAL A 91 13.44 6.01 -22.99
C VAL A 91 14.16 4.69 -23.25
N ASP A 92 15.43 4.60 -22.84
CA ASP A 92 16.21 3.36 -23.02
C ASP A 92 15.53 2.17 -22.32
N GLY A 93 15.55 1.01 -22.98
CA GLY A 93 14.85 -0.20 -22.51
C GLY A 93 13.37 -0.27 -22.91
N ARG A 94 12.75 0.85 -23.30
CA ARG A 94 11.33 0.88 -23.68
C ARG A 94 11.12 0.61 -25.17
N ARG A 95 9.93 0.10 -25.47
CA ARG A 95 9.43 -0.18 -26.81
C ARG A 95 8.12 0.57 -27.06
N LEU A 96 7.81 0.83 -28.31
CA LEU A 96 6.48 1.29 -28.70
C LEU A 96 5.54 0.09 -28.86
N SER A 97 4.53 0.01 -28.00
CA SER A 97 3.58 -1.13 -28.00
C SER A 97 2.90 -1.37 -29.33
N CYS A 98 2.69 -0.29 -30.10
CA CYS A 98 2.08 -0.36 -31.42
C CYS A 98 2.99 -0.98 -32.49
N GLN A 99 4.29 -1.11 -32.22
CA GLN A 99 5.29 -1.65 -33.16
C GLN A 99 5.86 -2.98 -32.67
N ALA A 100 5.82 -3.24 -31.37
CA ALA A 100 6.30 -4.47 -30.80
C ALA A 100 5.24 -5.58 -30.94
N LEU A 101 5.60 -6.68 -31.61
CA LEU A 101 4.74 -7.82 -31.88
C LEU A 101 5.09 -8.96 -30.93
N LEU A 102 4.09 -9.73 -30.51
CA LEU A 102 4.22 -10.94 -29.69
C LEU A 102 4.87 -12.07 -30.48
N LEU A 103 5.88 -12.70 -29.93
CA LEU A 103 6.54 -13.88 -30.49
C LEU A 103 6.47 -15.11 -29.58
N SER A 104 6.45 -14.90 -28.27
CA SER A 104 6.28 -15.94 -27.26
C SER A 104 5.68 -15.33 -25.98
N ASP A 105 5.53 -16.15 -24.95
CA ASP A 105 5.03 -15.71 -23.65
C ASP A 105 5.88 -14.58 -23.08
N VAL A 106 5.21 -13.56 -22.52
CA VAL A 106 5.89 -12.33 -22.07
C VAL A 106 5.19 -11.65 -20.91
N VAL A 107 5.96 -11.02 -20.06
CA VAL A 107 5.50 -10.08 -19.03
C VAL A 107 5.92 -8.69 -19.43
N ILE A 108 4.96 -7.78 -19.46
CA ILE A 108 5.11 -6.40 -19.91
C ILE A 108 4.81 -5.46 -18.75
N ASP A 109 5.72 -4.54 -18.50
CA ASP A 109 5.47 -3.42 -17.60
C ASP A 109 4.94 -2.20 -18.34
N VAL A 110 3.89 -1.60 -17.80
CA VAL A 110 3.30 -0.36 -18.32
C VAL A 110 3.69 0.77 -17.38
N PRO A 111 4.67 1.59 -17.74
CA PRO A 111 5.12 2.70 -16.91
C PRO A 111 3.98 3.69 -16.62
N ALA A 112 4.02 4.32 -15.47
CA ALA A 112 2.98 5.25 -15.03
C ALA A 112 2.79 6.45 -15.98
N ASP A 113 3.85 6.88 -16.66
CA ASP A 113 3.82 7.96 -17.65
C ASP A 113 3.19 7.57 -18.99
N SER A 114 3.00 6.27 -19.24
CA SER A 114 2.32 5.71 -20.39
C SER A 114 0.84 5.40 -20.15
N GLN A 115 0.34 5.62 -18.93
CA GLN A 115 -1.06 5.38 -18.55
C GLN A 115 -1.89 6.64 -18.74
N VAL A 116 -3.14 6.48 -19.21
CA VAL A 116 -4.09 7.61 -19.37
C VAL A 116 -4.56 8.11 -18.02
N HIS A 117 -4.89 7.14 -17.14
CA HIS A 117 -5.34 7.42 -15.79
C HIS A 117 -4.15 7.44 -14.84
N GLN A 118 -3.36 8.49 -14.90
CA GLN A 118 -2.36 8.69 -13.86
C GLN A 118 -3.07 8.84 -12.53
N GLN A 119 -2.83 7.91 -11.61
CA GLN A 119 -3.18 8.14 -10.22
C GLN A 119 -2.39 9.35 -9.73
N VAL A 120 -3.01 10.51 -9.82
CA VAL A 120 -2.48 11.69 -9.15
C VAL A 120 -2.71 11.45 -7.67
N ILE A 121 -1.75 10.82 -7.02
CA ILE A 121 -1.67 10.78 -5.57
C ILE A 121 -1.41 12.23 -5.13
N ARG A 122 -2.50 13.01 -4.99
CA ARG A 122 -2.46 14.39 -4.51
C ARG A 122 -2.17 14.48 -3.02
N LYS A 123 -2.12 13.37 -2.31
CA LYS A 123 -1.70 13.35 -0.91
C LYS A 123 -0.17 13.31 -0.88
N LYS A 124 0.44 14.50 -0.85
CA LYS A 124 1.74 14.63 -0.19
C LYS A 124 1.54 14.08 1.22
N ASN A 125 2.43 13.20 1.63
CA ASN A 125 2.49 12.75 3.01
C ASN A 125 2.96 13.99 3.81
N GLU A 126 2.01 14.87 4.15
CA GLU A 126 2.26 15.92 5.11
C GLU A 126 2.35 15.20 6.44
N ALA A 127 3.57 15.01 6.91
CA ALA A 127 3.81 14.63 8.29
C ALA A 127 3.33 15.80 9.14
N HIS A 128 2.08 15.77 9.56
CA HIS A 128 1.59 16.64 10.61
C HIS A 128 2.14 16.06 11.91
N ASP A 129 2.93 16.85 12.62
CA ASP A 129 3.19 16.59 14.03
C ASP A 129 1.86 16.69 14.75
N ILE A 130 1.27 15.56 15.03
CA ILE A 130 0.02 15.46 15.77
C ILE A 130 0.40 15.34 17.23
N ASP A 131 0.12 16.40 18.01
CA ASP A 131 0.16 16.33 19.46
C ASP A 131 -0.90 15.33 19.93
N ILE A 132 -0.43 14.19 20.47
CA ILE A 132 -1.30 13.14 20.97
C ILE A 132 -1.72 13.52 22.39
N ASP A 133 -2.91 14.10 22.54
CA ASP A 133 -3.56 14.35 23.82
C ASP A 133 -4.80 13.46 23.99
N PRO A 134 -4.64 12.20 24.44
CA PRO A 134 -5.75 11.29 24.58
C PRO A 134 -6.65 11.70 25.73
N VAL A 135 -7.97 11.61 25.51
CA VAL A 135 -9.00 11.88 26.51
C VAL A 135 -8.86 11.00 27.76
N VAL A 136 -8.31 9.80 27.61
CA VAL A 136 -8.05 8.85 28.71
C VAL A 136 -6.56 8.55 28.72
N LYS A 137 -5.93 8.83 29.87
CA LYS A 137 -4.51 8.53 30.11
C LYS A 137 -4.37 7.46 31.18
N ALA A 138 -3.40 6.59 31.03
CA ALA A 138 -3.05 5.56 31.99
C ALA A 138 -1.92 6.03 32.89
N TYR A 139 -2.12 5.96 34.19
CA TYR A 139 -1.15 6.38 35.20
C TYR A 139 -0.78 5.19 36.08
N TYR A 140 0.48 4.83 36.11
CA TYR A 140 1.00 3.85 37.06
C TYR A 140 1.20 4.56 38.40
N VAL A 141 0.64 3.98 39.46
CA VAL A 141 0.67 4.60 40.78
C VAL A 141 0.96 3.56 41.86
N LYS A 142 1.81 3.95 42.80
CA LYS A 142 2.08 3.18 44.02
C LYS A 142 1.29 3.82 45.16
N VAL A 143 0.43 3.03 45.77
CA VAL A 143 -0.45 3.44 46.88
C VAL A 143 0.11 2.89 48.17
N ASP A 144 0.13 3.72 49.22
CA ASP A 144 0.61 3.28 50.51
C ASP A 144 -0.28 2.15 51.10
N GLU A 145 0.34 1.21 51.81
CA GLU A 145 -0.38 0.16 52.52
C GLU A 145 -1.22 0.74 53.66
N PRO A 146 -2.33 0.07 54.03
CA PRO A 146 -3.14 0.52 55.15
C PRO A 146 -2.36 0.49 56.46
N ASP A 147 -2.32 1.60 57.17
CA ASP A 147 -1.78 1.67 58.51
C ASP A 147 -2.94 1.73 59.50
N MET A 148 -2.85 0.93 60.59
CA MET A 148 -3.87 0.91 61.66
C MET A 148 -3.92 2.23 62.45
N HIS A 149 -2.89 3.04 62.41
CA HIS A 149 -2.81 4.35 63.07
C HIS A 149 -3.39 5.49 62.27
N ILE A 150 -3.50 5.29 60.94
CA ILE A 150 -4.00 6.30 59.99
C ILE A 150 -5.32 5.79 59.43
N GLY A 151 -6.44 6.31 59.88
CA GLY A 151 -7.80 5.85 59.51
C GLY A 151 -8.24 6.27 58.09
N THR A 152 -7.36 6.19 57.07
CA THR A 152 -7.67 6.55 55.68
C THR A 152 -8.17 5.36 54.88
N GLY A 153 -9.23 5.57 54.10
CA GLY A 153 -9.78 4.56 53.22
C GLY A 153 -8.94 4.35 51.95
N ASP A 154 -9.12 3.22 51.27
CA ASP A 154 -8.38 2.84 50.05
C ASP A 154 -8.51 3.88 48.96
N LEU A 155 -9.70 4.47 48.76
CA LEU A 155 -9.92 5.54 47.79
C LEU A 155 -9.15 6.81 48.13
N SER A 156 -9.14 7.22 49.39
CA SER A 156 -8.43 8.42 49.83
C SER A 156 -6.92 8.33 49.58
N ARG A 157 -6.35 7.15 49.94
CA ARG A 157 -4.93 6.86 49.67
C ARG A 157 -4.59 6.84 48.18
N LEU A 158 -5.48 6.26 47.34
CA LEU A 158 -5.30 6.27 45.89
C LEU A 158 -5.32 7.69 45.33
N LEU A 159 -6.30 8.52 45.74
CA LEU A 159 -6.41 9.90 45.27
C LEU A 159 -5.21 10.77 45.74
N GLU A 160 -4.74 10.57 46.97
CA GLU A 160 -3.54 11.22 47.50
C GLU A 160 -2.29 10.81 46.74
N ALA A 161 -2.10 9.50 46.45
CA ALA A 161 -1.00 9.01 45.63
C ALA A 161 -1.02 9.57 44.20
N LEU A 162 -2.20 9.69 43.57
CA LEU A 162 -2.35 10.32 42.25
C LEU A 162 -2.03 11.81 42.27
N SER A 163 -2.43 12.51 43.36
CA SER A 163 -2.10 13.94 43.55
C SER A 163 -0.59 14.14 43.69
N ILE A 164 0.07 13.33 44.53
CA ILE A 164 1.51 13.49 44.83
C ILE A 164 2.37 13.06 43.63
N GLN A 165 2.08 11.91 43.02
CA GLN A 165 2.94 11.33 41.98
C GLN A 165 2.69 11.93 40.59
N TRP A 166 1.47 12.40 40.30
CA TRP A 166 1.05 12.82 38.98
C TRP A 166 0.41 14.21 38.94
N ASN A 167 0.33 14.90 40.08
CA ASN A 167 -0.33 16.22 40.22
C ASN A 167 -1.79 16.23 39.75
N LEU A 168 -2.48 15.09 39.92
CA LEU A 168 -3.88 14.91 39.53
C LEU A 168 -4.78 15.19 40.72
N ASN A 169 -5.51 16.32 40.68
CA ASN A 169 -6.40 16.78 41.73
C ASN A 169 -7.87 16.68 41.26
N ASN A 170 -8.79 16.64 42.23
CA ASN A 170 -10.25 16.65 41.97
C ASN A 170 -10.76 15.52 41.09
N ILE A 171 -10.18 14.32 41.20
CA ILE A 171 -10.61 13.15 40.43
C ILE A 171 -11.89 12.57 41.03
N LEU A 172 -12.89 12.38 40.16
CA LEU A 172 -14.11 11.66 40.49
C LEU A 172 -13.95 10.18 40.21
N CYS A 173 -14.31 9.34 41.17
CA CYS A 173 -14.23 7.89 41.03
C CYS A 173 -15.60 7.28 40.78
N SER A 174 -15.72 6.39 39.79
CA SER A 174 -16.96 5.67 39.54
C SER A 174 -17.25 4.64 40.64
N VAL A 175 -18.53 4.40 40.95
CA VAL A 175 -18.96 3.43 41.93
C VAL A 175 -18.45 2.02 41.64
N ASN A 176 -18.33 1.65 40.37
CA ASN A 176 -17.83 0.32 39.98
C ASN A 176 -16.35 0.15 40.31
N VAL A 177 -15.55 1.20 40.18
CA VAL A 177 -14.12 1.20 40.54
C VAL A 177 -14.03 1.05 42.10
N ILE A 178 -14.82 1.81 42.86
CA ILE A 178 -14.81 1.74 44.32
C ILE A 178 -15.11 0.32 44.84
N LYS A 179 -16.11 -0.35 44.26
CA LYS A 179 -16.49 -1.73 44.63
C LYS A 179 -15.35 -2.74 44.41
N SER A 180 -14.48 -2.53 43.44
CA SER A 180 -13.40 -3.45 43.10
C SER A 180 -12.03 -3.03 43.61
N LEU A 181 -11.89 -1.77 44.06
CA LEU A 181 -10.62 -1.12 44.39
C LEU A 181 -9.80 -1.91 45.41
N GLN A 182 -10.40 -2.31 46.54
CA GLN A 182 -9.72 -3.06 47.59
C GLN A 182 -9.10 -4.37 47.08
N LYS A 183 -9.86 -5.10 46.25
CA LYS A 183 -9.40 -6.37 45.69
C LYS A 183 -8.24 -6.15 44.70
N ILE A 184 -8.32 -5.09 43.89
CA ILE A 184 -7.32 -4.75 42.87
C ILE A 184 -6.03 -4.28 43.55
N LEU A 185 -6.08 -3.39 44.54
CA LEU A 185 -4.92 -2.93 45.30
C LEU A 185 -4.14 -4.06 45.93
N ARG A 186 -4.85 -4.98 46.61
CA ARG A 186 -4.21 -6.15 47.24
C ARG A 186 -3.61 -7.12 46.21
N LYS A 187 -4.33 -7.37 45.11
CA LYS A 187 -3.82 -8.24 44.04
C LYS A 187 -2.59 -7.65 43.33
N GLY A 188 -2.54 -6.34 43.22
CA GLY A 188 -1.44 -5.60 42.61
C GLY A 188 -0.31 -5.22 43.55
N ASN A 189 -0.33 -5.74 44.81
CA ASN A 189 0.69 -5.38 45.81
C ASN A 189 0.83 -3.86 46.00
N TRP A 190 -0.30 -3.16 45.99
CA TRP A 190 -0.40 -1.68 46.10
C TRP A 190 0.22 -0.92 44.94
N GLU A 191 0.62 -1.58 43.88
CA GLU A 191 1.08 -1.00 42.61
C GLU A 191 0.06 -1.31 41.52
N ILE A 192 -0.58 -0.26 40.98
CA ILE A 192 -1.67 -0.43 39.99
C ILE A 192 -1.56 0.62 38.89
N THR A 193 -2.19 0.34 37.76
CA THR A 193 -2.38 1.31 36.69
C THR A 193 -3.84 1.78 36.69
N VAL A 194 -4.03 3.10 36.74
CA VAL A 194 -5.35 3.73 36.76
C VAL A 194 -5.57 4.48 35.45
N ALA A 195 -6.71 4.24 34.84
CA ALA A 195 -7.15 5.01 33.68
C ALA A 195 -7.96 6.24 34.15
N VAL A 196 -7.45 7.42 33.89
CA VAL A 196 -8.09 8.70 34.23
C VAL A 196 -8.54 9.39 32.96
N ARG A 197 -9.82 9.74 32.90
CA ARG A 197 -10.37 10.58 31.85
C ARG A 197 -10.10 12.05 32.17
N ASN A 198 -9.43 12.73 31.29
CA ASN A 198 -9.22 14.16 31.38
C ASN A 198 -10.49 14.87 30.87
N ASN A 199 -11.19 15.54 31.75
CA ASN A 199 -12.30 16.40 31.37
C ASN A 199 -11.72 17.83 31.29
N ASN A 200 -10.98 18.12 30.23
CA ASN A 200 -10.66 19.49 29.89
C ASN A 200 -11.93 20.12 29.28
N GLU A 201 -12.74 20.82 30.07
CA GLU A 201 -13.61 21.89 29.61
C GLU A 201 -12.88 23.22 29.79
#